data_c25cab2c4ef2f6f226b265ae646d212a
#
_entry.id   c25cab2c4ef2f6f226b265ae646d212a
#
_cell.length_a   1.000
_cell.length_b   1.000
_cell.length_c   1.000
_cell.angle_alpha   90.00
_cell.angle_beta   90.00
_cell.angle_gamma   90.00
#
_symmetry.space_group_name_H-M   'P 1'
#
loop_
_entity.id
_entity.type
_entity.pdbx_description
1 polymer ?
#
loop_
_entity_poly.entity_id
_entity_poly.type
_entity_poly.pdbx_seq_one_letter_code
_entity_poly.pdbx_strand_id
1 'polypeptide(L)'
;MKYLPILFVVSLVTFKKISAQVPLIVAKDAQLIKIANHFDFTEGPAVDSRGNVYFTDQPNDQILKWSVDGEFEIFLTPSGRANGLYFDAVDNLYACADALGQLWKIDTDKNIEVLLKDFKGKRLNGPNDLWVDPKGGVYFTDPFYQRPYWLHTAPYLSSNNVYYLSPTGVVSTVATGLEQPNGIIGTPDGSLLYVADIDGQMTYSYQIEADGNLSNKKCFVAMGSDGMTLDEQGNVYLTGNGVSIFDAKGKKIEHINIDEPWTANVTFGGPNRDILFITASKAIYQLKMEVSGASQSF
;
A
#
# COMPACT_ATOMS: atom_id res chain seq x y z
N MET A 1 -1.25 69.65 49.35
CA MET A 1 -1.42 68.23 48.86
C MET A 1 -1.00 68.21 47.42
N LYS A 2 0.13 67.58 47.13
CA LYS A 2 0.62 67.41 45.73
C LYS A 2 0.22 66.00 45.24
N TYR A 3 -0.57 65.94 44.18
CA TYR A 3 -0.93 64.70 43.53
C TYR A 3 0.21 64.27 42.57
N LEU A 4 0.72 63.05 42.76
CA LEU A 4 1.69 62.42 41.88
C LEU A 4 0.92 61.54 40.86
N PRO A 5 1.11 61.68 39.54
CA PRO A 5 0.44 60.79 38.56
C PRO A 5 1.12 59.41 38.51
N ILE A 6 0.33 58.34 38.61
CA ILE A 6 0.77 56.98 38.43
C ILE A 6 0.78 56.70 36.92
N LEU A 7 1.99 56.44 36.37
CA LEU A 7 2.17 56.07 34.97
C LEU A 7 1.95 54.53 34.82
N PHE A 8 0.87 54.13 34.16
CA PHE A 8 0.66 52.75 33.78
C PHE A 8 1.48 52.41 32.53
N VAL A 9 2.51 51.59 32.66
CA VAL A 9 3.24 51.00 31.52
C VAL A 9 2.50 49.76 31.08
N VAL A 10 1.80 49.82 29.94
CA VAL A 10 1.19 48.68 29.28
C VAL A 10 2.27 48.01 28.43
N SER A 11 2.75 46.86 28.89
CA SER A 11 3.68 46.02 28.12
C SER A 11 2.89 45.24 27.07
N LEU A 12 3.07 45.57 25.77
CA LEU A 12 2.52 44.82 24.66
C LEU A 12 3.35 43.54 24.47
N VAL A 13 2.81 42.41 24.90
CA VAL A 13 3.40 41.11 24.59
C VAL A 13 2.97 40.70 23.17
N THR A 14 3.85 40.87 22.20
CA THR A 14 3.63 40.38 20.83
C THR A 14 3.87 38.88 20.77
N PHE A 15 2.81 38.08 20.68
CA PHE A 15 2.91 36.68 20.35
C PHE A 15 3.31 36.53 18.87
N LYS A 16 4.56 36.18 18.58
CA LYS A 16 4.94 35.64 17.27
C LYS A 16 4.18 34.32 17.05
N LYS A 17 3.23 34.29 16.12
CA LYS A 17 2.72 33.05 15.58
C LYS A 17 3.91 32.33 14.92
N ILE A 18 4.43 31.30 15.58
CA ILE A 18 5.32 30.34 14.95
C ILE A 18 4.41 29.54 14.03
N SER A 19 4.41 29.85 12.74
CA SER A 19 3.86 28.97 11.70
C SER A 19 4.72 27.72 11.73
N ALA A 20 4.18 26.61 12.21
CA ALA A 20 4.85 25.33 12.04
C ALA A 20 4.98 25.11 10.53
N GLN A 21 6.22 25.10 10.05
CA GLN A 21 6.52 24.76 8.66
C GLN A 21 6.11 23.30 8.46
N VAL A 22 5.24 23.04 7.49
CA VAL A 22 4.87 21.65 7.14
C VAL A 22 6.19 20.95 6.76
N PRO A 23 6.53 19.81 7.38
CA PRO A 23 7.74 19.08 7.01
C PRO A 23 7.72 18.78 5.51
N LEU A 24 8.85 18.91 4.85
CA LEU A 24 9.00 18.46 3.47
C LEU A 24 8.84 16.94 3.46
N ILE A 25 7.99 16.44 2.58
CA ILE A 25 7.79 14.99 2.38
C ILE A 25 8.73 14.49 1.28
N VAL A 26 8.84 15.24 0.20
CA VAL A 26 9.77 14.98 -0.90
C VAL A 26 11.10 15.65 -0.57
N ALA A 27 12.22 14.97 -0.79
CA ALA A 27 13.54 15.51 -0.53
C ALA A 27 13.78 16.77 -1.39
N LYS A 28 14.51 17.72 -0.80
CA LYS A 28 14.80 18.99 -1.49
C LYS A 28 15.53 18.72 -2.80
N ASP A 29 15.09 19.37 -3.87
CA ASP A 29 15.64 19.25 -5.23
C ASP A 29 15.55 17.84 -5.84
N ALA A 30 14.80 16.92 -5.23
CA ALA A 30 14.58 15.59 -5.78
C ALA A 30 13.76 15.66 -7.08
N GLN A 31 14.13 14.82 -8.03
CA GLN A 31 13.44 14.69 -9.32
C GLN A 31 12.81 13.32 -9.42
N LEU A 32 11.60 13.26 -9.97
CA LEU A 32 10.96 12.02 -10.35
C LEU A 32 11.70 11.40 -11.53
N ILE A 33 12.24 10.19 -11.35
CA ILE A 33 13.03 9.49 -12.36
C ILE A 33 12.22 8.30 -12.88
N LYS A 34 11.96 8.29 -14.20
CA LYS A 34 11.45 7.09 -14.88
C LYS A 34 12.58 6.08 -15.00
N ILE A 35 12.49 4.94 -14.34
CA ILE A 35 13.53 3.89 -14.35
C ILE A 35 13.42 3.06 -15.62
N ALA A 36 12.20 2.63 -15.98
CA ALA A 36 11.92 1.80 -17.17
C ALA A 36 10.46 1.96 -17.61
N ASN A 37 10.15 1.58 -18.88
CA ASN A 37 8.82 1.70 -19.48
C ASN A 37 8.51 0.61 -20.53
N HIS A 38 9.08 -0.58 -20.37
CA HIS A 38 8.97 -1.67 -21.36
C HIS A 38 8.13 -2.85 -20.85
N PHE A 39 7.32 -2.63 -19.81
CA PHE A 39 6.40 -3.62 -19.25
C PHE A 39 5.02 -3.54 -19.92
N ASP A 40 4.13 -4.49 -19.61
CA ASP A 40 2.74 -4.43 -20.09
C ASP A 40 1.79 -3.82 -19.06
N PHE A 41 1.89 -4.18 -17.78
CA PHE A 41 1.21 -3.51 -16.67
C PHE A 41 1.89 -3.81 -15.35
N THR A 42 2.52 -2.81 -14.76
CA THR A 42 3.29 -2.94 -13.53
C THR A 42 2.42 -2.72 -12.30
N GLU A 43 2.56 -3.60 -11.30
CA GLU A 43 1.74 -3.63 -10.09
C GLU A 43 2.53 -4.07 -8.85
N GLY A 44 1.86 -4.11 -7.72
CA GLY A 44 2.14 -4.75 -6.46
C GLY A 44 3.59 -4.64 -5.95
N PRO A 45 4.18 -3.43 -5.84
CA PRO A 45 5.56 -3.32 -5.40
C PRO A 45 5.69 -3.65 -3.90
N ALA A 46 6.64 -4.50 -3.58
CA ALA A 46 7.03 -4.85 -2.21
C ALA A 46 8.52 -4.75 -2.01
N VAL A 47 8.98 -4.50 -0.80
CA VAL A 47 10.39 -4.28 -0.48
C VAL A 47 10.91 -5.33 0.49
N ASP A 48 12.07 -5.94 0.17
CA ASP A 48 12.75 -6.88 1.06
C ASP A 48 13.54 -6.16 2.18
N SER A 49 14.11 -6.93 3.11
CA SER A 49 14.88 -6.39 4.24
C SER A 49 16.11 -5.57 3.83
N ARG A 50 16.62 -5.78 2.60
CA ARG A 50 17.80 -5.09 2.04
C ARG A 50 17.44 -3.82 1.27
N GLY A 51 16.14 -3.56 1.05
CA GLY A 51 15.67 -2.41 0.30
C GLY A 51 15.49 -2.64 -1.21
N ASN A 52 15.68 -3.89 -1.69
CA ASN A 52 15.34 -4.21 -3.08
C ASN A 52 13.82 -4.22 -3.24
N VAL A 53 13.34 -3.74 -4.39
CA VAL A 53 11.91 -3.73 -4.67
C VAL A 53 11.56 -4.83 -5.66
N TYR A 54 10.54 -5.60 -5.30
CA TYR A 54 9.93 -6.59 -6.18
C TYR A 54 8.60 -6.02 -6.65
N PHE A 55 8.26 -6.25 -7.91
CA PHE A 55 7.01 -5.79 -8.49
C PHE A 55 6.52 -6.79 -9.55
N THR A 56 5.27 -6.72 -9.90
CA THR A 56 4.67 -7.62 -10.88
C THR A 56 4.54 -6.94 -12.24
N ASP A 57 4.73 -7.71 -13.31
CA ASP A 57 4.21 -7.43 -14.64
C ASP A 57 3.16 -8.50 -14.94
N GLN A 58 1.93 -8.23 -14.47
CA GLN A 58 0.86 -9.21 -14.42
C GLN A 58 0.50 -9.83 -15.78
N PRO A 59 0.39 -9.04 -16.89
CA PRO A 59 0.09 -9.62 -18.20
C PRO A 59 1.21 -10.52 -18.74
N ASN A 60 2.46 -10.30 -18.32
CA ASN A 60 3.62 -11.11 -18.71
C ASN A 60 3.89 -12.29 -17.75
N ASP A 61 3.06 -12.44 -16.71
CA ASP A 61 3.16 -13.54 -15.72
C ASP A 61 4.54 -13.57 -15.04
N GLN A 62 5.01 -12.39 -14.60
CA GLN A 62 6.34 -12.22 -14.01
C GLN A 62 6.29 -11.44 -12.70
N ILE A 63 7.15 -11.84 -11.76
CA ILE A 63 7.64 -10.99 -10.67
C ILE A 63 9.06 -10.60 -11.02
N LEU A 64 9.32 -9.29 -11.02
CA LEU A 64 10.64 -8.72 -11.27
C LEU A 64 11.21 -8.16 -9.97
N LYS A 65 12.54 -8.04 -9.92
CA LYS A 65 13.26 -7.40 -8.83
C LYS A 65 14.09 -6.25 -9.39
N TRP A 66 13.99 -5.11 -8.72
CA TRP A 66 14.85 -3.96 -8.86
C TRP A 66 15.76 -3.87 -7.65
N SER A 67 17.06 -4.09 -7.84
CA SER A 67 18.01 -4.09 -6.74
C SER A 67 18.37 -2.68 -6.30
N VAL A 68 18.91 -2.56 -5.08
CA VAL A 68 19.46 -1.28 -4.56
C VAL A 68 20.63 -0.76 -5.41
N ASP A 69 21.29 -1.62 -6.17
CA ASP A 69 22.39 -1.27 -7.10
C ASP A 69 21.89 -0.85 -8.47
N GLY A 70 20.56 -0.88 -8.71
CA GLY A 70 19.94 -0.46 -9.96
C GLY A 70 19.89 -1.55 -11.05
N GLU A 71 19.93 -2.82 -10.68
CA GLU A 71 19.86 -3.95 -11.59
C GLU A 71 18.48 -4.56 -11.63
N PHE A 72 18.02 -4.96 -12.84
CA PHE A 72 16.80 -5.73 -13.03
C PHE A 72 17.07 -7.21 -13.17
N GLU A 73 16.24 -8.01 -12.50
CA GLU A 73 16.17 -9.44 -12.75
C GLU A 73 14.72 -9.95 -12.76
N ILE A 74 14.44 -11.02 -13.51
CA ILE A 74 13.20 -11.76 -13.36
C ILE A 74 13.37 -12.66 -12.13
N PHE A 75 12.61 -12.33 -11.08
CA PHE A 75 12.64 -13.11 -9.84
C PHE A 75 11.90 -14.43 -9.99
N LEU A 76 10.68 -14.40 -10.57
CA LEU A 76 9.83 -15.58 -10.72
C LEU A 76 9.02 -15.51 -12.02
N THR A 77 9.01 -16.60 -12.79
CA THR A 77 8.13 -16.84 -13.95
C THR A 77 7.92 -18.35 -14.15
N PRO A 78 6.68 -18.86 -14.30
CA PRO A 78 5.42 -18.13 -14.15
C PRO A 78 5.18 -17.69 -12.71
N SER A 79 4.54 -16.53 -12.53
CA SER A 79 4.23 -15.93 -11.21
C SER A 79 2.79 -16.22 -10.74
N GLY A 80 2.04 -17.02 -11.51
CA GLY A 80 0.59 -17.15 -11.29
C GLY A 80 -0.17 -15.88 -11.59
N ARG A 81 0.37 -15.02 -12.46
CA ARG A 81 -0.14 -13.67 -12.77
C ARG A 81 -0.39 -12.86 -11.51
N ALA A 82 0.61 -12.88 -10.62
CA ALA A 82 0.53 -12.17 -9.36
C ALA A 82 0.22 -10.69 -9.58
N ASN A 83 -0.57 -10.11 -8.68
CA ASN A 83 -0.88 -8.69 -8.61
C ASN A 83 -0.15 -8.08 -7.40
N GLY A 84 -0.81 -7.92 -6.24
CA GLY A 84 -0.20 -7.40 -5.03
C GLY A 84 0.84 -8.34 -4.44
N LEU A 85 1.89 -7.75 -3.88
CA LEU A 85 2.99 -8.43 -3.18
C LEU A 85 3.21 -7.81 -1.79
N TYR A 86 3.73 -8.62 -0.86
CA TYR A 86 4.18 -8.12 0.44
C TYR A 86 5.26 -9.04 1.02
N PHE A 87 6.28 -8.50 1.68
CA PHE A 87 7.28 -9.27 2.41
C PHE A 87 6.95 -9.37 3.90
N ASP A 88 7.15 -10.55 4.49
CA ASP A 88 7.17 -10.68 5.94
C ASP A 88 8.58 -10.36 6.50
N ALA A 89 8.70 -10.41 7.83
CA ALA A 89 9.91 -10.08 8.58
C ALA A 89 11.14 -10.94 8.27
N VAL A 90 10.93 -12.10 7.68
CA VAL A 90 12.00 -13.07 7.37
C VAL A 90 12.19 -13.24 5.88
N ASP A 91 11.78 -12.23 5.10
CA ASP A 91 11.91 -12.15 3.65
C ASP A 91 11.16 -13.26 2.88
N ASN A 92 10.07 -13.80 3.41
CA ASN A 92 9.15 -14.54 2.54
C ASN A 92 8.28 -13.54 1.79
N LEU A 93 8.12 -13.76 0.48
CA LEU A 93 7.27 -12.96 -0.38
C LEU A 93 5.86 -13.57 -0.44
N TYR A 94 4.87 -12.79 -0.09
CA TYR A 94 3.45 -13.15 -0.27
C TYR A 94 2.94 -12.53 -1.56
N ALA A 95 2.07 -13.26 -2.28
CA ALA A 95 1.57 -12.85 -3.58
C ALA A 95 0.09 -13.18 -3.77
N CYS A 96 -0.64 -12.23 -4.32
CA CYS A 96 -2.00 -12.43 -4.84
C CYS A 96 -1.91 -13.08 -6.23
N ALA A 97 -1.87 -14.40 -6.30
CA ALA A 97 -1.72 -15.18 -7.53
C ALA A 97 -3.08 -15.28 -8.27
N ASP A 98 -3.39 -14.27 -9.06
CA ASP A 98 -4.71 -14.00 -9.66
C ASP A 98 -5.12 -15.07 -10.70
N ALA A 99 -4.17 -15.67 -11.43
CA ALA A 99 -4.49 -16.65 -12.47
C ALA A 99 -5.39 -17.80 -11.98
N LEU A 100 -5.20 -18.25 -10.75
CA LEU A 100 -5.99 -19.30 -10.12
C LEU A 100 -6.79 -18.82 -8.91
N GLY A 101 -6.77 -17.52 -8.59
CA GLY A 101 -7.42 -16.96 -7.42
C GLY A 101 -6.85 -17.52 -6.11
N GLN A 102 -5.54 -17.42 -5.94
CA GLN A 102 -4.80 -18.02 -4.82
C GLN A 102 -3.99 -16.98 -4.07
N LEU A 103 -3.68 -17.27 -2.80
CA LEU A 103 -2.60 -16.60 -2.07
C LEU A 103 -1.41 -17.54 -2.01
N TRP A 104 -0.24 -17.01 -2.37
CA TRP A 104 1.03 -17.73 -2.31
C TRP A 104 1.95 -17.13 -1.26
N LYS A 105 2.79 -18.01 -0.68
CA LYS A 105 3.98 -17.65 0.06
C LYS A 105 5.19 -18.22 -0.67
N ILE A 106 6.16 -17.41 -0.96
CA ILE A 106 7.35 -17.74 -1.72
C ILE A 106 8.54 -17.52 -0.79
N ASP A 107 9.28 -18.58 -0.49
CA ASP A 107 10.46 -18.47 0.39
C ASP A 107 11.68 -17.91 -0.36
N THR A 108 12.77 -17.71 0.37
CA THR A 108 14.04 -17.17 -0.17
C THR A 108 14.68 -18.11 -1.21
N ASP A 109 14.33 -19.40 -1.23
CA ASP A 109 14.77 -20.38 -2.22
C ASP A 109 13.80 -20.47 -3.41
N LYS A 110 12.79 -19.60 -3.46
CA LYS A 110 11.71 -19.52 -4.48
C LYS A 110 10.76 -20.73 -4.47
N ASN A 111 10.67 -21.48 -3.36
CA ASN A 111 9.65 -22.50 -3.20
C ASN A 111 8.31 -21.83 -2.93
N ILE A 112 7.27 -22.32 -3.63
CA ILE A 112 5.91 -21.77 -3.54
C ILE A 112 5.07 -22.65 -2.64
N GLU A 113 4.51 -22.06 -1.59
CA GLU A 113 3.45 -22.62 -0.76
C GLU A 113 2.12 -21.93 -1.10
N VAL A 114 1.10 -22.71 -1.47
CA VAL A 114 -0.27 -22.17 -1.66
C VAL A 114 -0.95 -22.09 -0.31
N LEU A 115 -1.05 -20.87 0.24
CA LEU A 115 -1.67 -20.61 1.54
C LEU A 115 -3.19 -20.73 1.48
N LEU A 116 -3.79 -20.27 0.39
CA LEU A 116 -5.24 -20.26 0.19
C LEU A 116 -5.56 -20.49 -1.28
N LYS A 117 -6.49 -21.40 -1.58
CA LYS A 117 -6.95 -21.70 -2.94
C LYS A 117 -8.46 -21.51 -3.13
N ASP A 118 -9.22 -21.44 -2.03
CA ASP A 118 -10.67 -21.28 -2.07
C ASP A 118 -11.18 -20.72 -0.74
N PHE A 119 -12.38 -20.17 -0.76
CA PHE A 119 -13.15 -19.77 0.41
C PHE A 119 -14.48 -20.54 0.42
N LYS A 120 -14.67 -21.41 1.44
CA LYS A 120 -15.86 -22.27 1.58
C LYS A 120 -16.15 -23.12 0.34
N GLY A 121 -15.09 -23.67 -0.27
CA GLY A 121 -15.16 -24.53 -1.44
C GLY A 121 -15.43 -23.79 -2.76
N LYS A 122 -15.38 -22.47 -2.79
CA LYS A 122 -15.46 -21.66 -4.00
C LYS A 122 -14.15 -20.94 -4.22
N ARG A 123 -13.71 -20.87 -5.47
CA ARG A 123 -12.56 -20.06 -5.87
C ARG A 123 -12.77 -18.60 -5.47
N LEU A 124 -11.70 -17.90 -5.12
CA LEU A 124 -11.71 -16.45 -4.92
C LEU A 124 -12.00 -15.72 -6.24
N ASN A 125 -12.51 -14.49 -6.15
CA ASN A 125 -12.84 -13.68 -7.33
C ASN A 125 -11.61 -13.28 -8.14
N GLY A 126 -10.54 -12.89 -7.43
CA GLY A 126 -9.24 -12.51 -7.94
C GLY A 126 -8.50 -11.68 -6.88
N PRO A 127 -7.77 -12.33 -5.94
CA PRO A 127 -7.01 -11.62 -4.94
C PRO A 127 -6.17 -10.51 -5.58
N ASN A 128 -6.31 -9.29 -5.08
CA ASN A 128 -5.72 -8.13 -5.73
C ASN A 128 -4.51 -7.60 -4.94
N ASP A 129 -4.71 -7.16 -3.69
CA ASP A 129 -3.63 -6.64 -2.87
C ASP A 129 -3.68 -7.25 -1.46
N LEU A 130 -2.55 -7.22 -0.74
CA LEU A 130 -2.43 -7.87 0.55
C LEU A 130 -1.47 -7.16 1.50
N TRP A 131 -1.68 -7.37 2.80
CA TRP A 131 -0.79 -6.95 3.87
C TRP A 131 -0.64 -8.07 4.91
N VAL A 132 0.59 -8.34 5.34
CA VAL A 132 0.91 -9.31 6.40
C VAL A 132 1.02 -8.59 7.72
N ASP A 133 0.22 -8.99 8.70
CA ASP A 133 0.24 -8.39 10.03
C ASP A 133 1.45 -8.85 10.87
N PRO A 134 1.82 -8.15 11.96
CA PRO A 134 2.93 -8.52 12.82
C PRO A 134 2.80 -9.90 13.49
N LYS A 135 1.63 -10.52 13.46
CA LYS A 135 1.37 -11.87 13.99
C LYS A 135 1.49 -12.95 12.92
N GLY A 136 1.73 -12.57 11.66
CA GLY A 136 1.83 -13.45 10.50
C GLY A 136 0.48 -13.80 9.85
N GLY A 137 -0.59 -13.08 10.20
CA GLY A 137 -1.87 -13.15 9.49
C GLY A 137 -1.85 -12.31 8.22
N VAL A 138 -2.70 -12.64 7.25
CA VAL A 138 -2.74 -11.97 5.94
C VAL A 138 -4.11 -11.36 5.71
N TYR A 139 -4.16 -10.04 5.59
CA TYR A 139 -5.33 -9.32 5.08
C TYR A 139 -5.21 -9.18 3.58
N PHE A 140 -6.28 -9.45 2.83
CA PHE A 140 -6.26 -9.29 1.38
C PHE A 140 -7.62 -8.87 0.83
N THR A 141 -7.59 -8.17 -0.28
CA THR A 141 -8.77 -7.77 -1.05
C THR A 141 -9.05 -8.78 -2.14
N ASP A 142 -10.34 -9.06 -2.40
CA ASP A 142 -10.76 -10.03 -3.42
C ASP A 142 -11.87 -9.45 -4.32
N PRO A 143 -11.54 -8.42 -5.10
CA PRO A 143 -12.45 -7.85 -6.10
C PRO A 143 -12.55 -8.74 -7.33
N PHE A 144 -13.60 -8.57 -8.11
CA PHE A 144 -13.70 -9.17 -9.42
C PHE A 144 -13.30 -8.17 -10.51
N TYR A 145 -12.14 -8.40 -11.13
CA TYR A 145 -11.70 -7.71 -12.35
C TYR A 145 -11.64 -8.72 -13.48
N GLN A 146 -12.54 -8.63 -14.47
CA GLN A 146 -12.49 -9.52 -15.62
C GLN A 146 -11.12 -9.45 -16.30
N ARG A 147 -10.41 -10.58 -16.33
CA ARG A 147 -9.10 -10.68 -16.97
C ARG A 147 -9.20 -11.35 -18.34
N PRO A 148 -8.42 -10.92 -19.35
CA PRO A 148 -8.46 -11.51 -20.69
C PRO A 148 -7.99 -12.98 -20.74
N TYR A 149 -7.21 -13.41 -19.75
CA TYR A 149 -6.71 -14.77 -19.62
C TYR A 149 -7.64 -15.72 -18.84
N TRP A 150 -8.76 -15.21 -18.28
CA TRP A 150 -9.76 -16.04 -17.61
C TRP A 150 -10.78 -16.61 -18.58
N LEU A 151 -11.19 -17.86 -18.35
CA LEU A 151 -12.26 -18.50 -19.10
C LEU A 151 -13.66 -18.20 -18.55
N HIS A 152 -13.76 -17.69 -17.32
CA HIS A 152 -15.01 -17.30 -16.68
C HIS A 152 -15.24 -15.79 -16.82
N THR A 153 -16.51 -15.38 -16.88
CA THR A 153 -16.92 -13.99 -17.09
C THR A 153 -17.77 -13.44 -15.94
N ALA A 154 -17.84 -14.18 -14.84
CA ALA A 154 -18.57 -13.79 -13.64
C ALA A 154 -17.80 -14.20 -12.39
N PRO A 155 -17.96 -13.48 -11.27
CA PRO A 155 -17.30 -13.80 -10.00
C PRO A 155 -17.78 -15.15 -9.45
N TYR A 156 -16.89 -15.86 -8.76
CA TYR A 156 -17.24 -17.09 -8.05
C TYR A 156 -17.90 -16.82 -6.69
N LEU A 157 -17.55 -15.73 -6.04
CA LEU A 157 -18.14 -15.23 -4.81
C LEU A 157 -19.07 -14.07 -5.12
N SER A 158 -20.19 -13.99 -4.41
CA SER A 158 -21.30 -13.05 -4.70
C SER A 158 -20.99 -11.59 -4.33
N SER A 159 -19.87 -11.31 -3.72
CA SER A 159 -19.48 -9.97 -3.28
C SER A 159 -17.98 -9.81 -3.24
N ASN A 160 -17.54 -8.58 -3.47
CA ASN A 160 -16.16 -8.15 -3.30
C ASN A 160 -15.90 -7.85 -1.82
N ASN A 161 -14.99 -8.56 -1.21
CA ASN A 161 -14.76 -8.46 0.24
C ASN A 161 -13.30 -8.31 0.57
N VAL A 162 -13.05 -7.97 1.83
CA VAL A 162 -11.75 -8.10 2.47
C VAL A 162 -11.78 -9.35 3.36
N TYR A 163 -10.74 -10.14 3.26
CA TYR A 163 -10.57 -11.36 4.03
C TYR A 163 -9.35 -11.29 4.94
N TYR A 164 -9.37 -12.10 5.98
CA TYR A 164 -8.23 -12.35 6.86
C TYR A 164 -7.93 -13.84 6.90
N LEU A 165 -6.73 -14.22 6.52
CA LEU A 165 -6.17 -15.54 6.72
C LEU A 165 -5.32 -15.53 7.97
N SER A 166 -5.77 -16.21 9.02
CA SER A 166 -5.03 -16.27 10.28
C SER A 166 -3.74 -17.09 10.15
N PRO A 167 -2.76 -16.92 11.05
CA PRO A 167 -1.53 -17.74 11.06
C PRO A 167 -1.79 -19.25 11.23
N THR A 168 -2.99 -19.62 11.69
CA THR A 168 -3.42 -21.03 11.83
C THR A 168 -4.14 -21.57 10.60
N GLY A 169 -4.22 -20.79 9.50
CA GLY A 169 -4.85 -21.19 8.25
C GLY A 169 -6.38 -21.02 8.20
N VAL A 170 -6.97 -20.38 9.20
CA VAL A 170 -8.42 -20.10 9.18
C VAL A 170 -8.68 -18.79 8.43
N VAL A 171 -9.54 -18.86 7.40
CA VAL A 171 -9.95 -17.67 6.64
C VAL A 171 -11.32 -17.18 7.07
N SER A 172 -11.44 -15.86 7.25
CA SER A 172 -12.69 -15.16 7.60
C SER A 172 -12.90 -13.92 6.72
N THR A 173 -14.17 -13.54 6.50
CA THR A 173 -14.53 -12.28 5.90
C THR A 173 -14.51 -11.20 6.97
N VAL A 174 -13.71 -10.14 6.81
CA VAL A 174 -13.51 -9.10 7.84
C VAL A 174 -14.07 -7.74 7.43
N ALA A 175 -14.26 -7.46 6.13
CA ALA A 175 -15.02 -6.29 5.68
C ALA A 175 -15.87 -6.63 4.47
N THR A 176 -17.10 -6.07 4.46
CA THR A 176 -18.11 -6.25 3.42
C THR A 176 -18.74 -4.91 3.04
N GLY A 177 -19.57 -4.92 1.99
CA GLY A 177 -20.28 -3.71 1.55
C GLY A 177 -19.35 -2.67 0.95
N LEU A 178 -18.29 -3.14 0.27
CA LEU A 178 -17.41 -2.38 -0.59
C LEU A 178 -17.78 -2.65 -2.05
N GLU A 179 -17.64 -1.65 -2.90
CA GLU A 179 -17.93 -1.81 -4.33
C GLU A 179 -16.79 -2.54 -5.03
N GLN A 180 -15.56 -2.06 -4.87
CA GLN A 180 -14.37 -2.65 -5.50
C GLN A 180 -13.14 -2.45 -4.58
N PRO A 181 -13.00 -3.24 -3.49
CA PRO A 181 -11.85 -3.13 -2.59
C PRO A 181 -10.56 -3.47 -3.35
N ASN A 182 -9.53 -2.62 -3.22
CA ASN A 182 -8.28 -2.75 -3.94
C ASN A 182 -7.10 -2.58 -2.98
N GLY A 183 -6.39 -1.44 -2.97
CA GLY A 183 -5.24 -1.24 -2.11
C GLY A 183 -5.54 -1.46 -0.63
N ILE A 184 -4.60 -2.09 0.07
CA ILE A 184 -4.72 -2.43 1.49
C ILE A 184 -3.36 -2.32 2.18
N ILE A 185 -3.31 -1.68 3.34
CA ILE A 185 -2.09 -1.57 4.16
C ILE A 185 -2.44 -1.42 5.64
N GLY A 186 -1.72 -2.10 6.51
CA GLY A 186 -1.82 -1.91 7.95
C GLY A 186 -0.71 -1.05 8.52
N THR A 187 -0.96 -0.47 9.70
CA THR A 187 0.09 0.21 10.47
C THR A 187 1.10 -0.79 11.01
N PRO A 188 2.38 -0.41 11.17
CA PRO A 188 3.44 -1.32 11.62
C PRO A 188 3.17 -1.99 12.98
N ASP A 189 2.43 -1.31 13.85
CA ASP A 189 2.03 -1.83 15.15
C ASP A 189 0.82 -2.80 15.11
N GLY A 190 0.24 -3.00 13.92
CA GLY A 190 -0.93 -3.85 13.74
C GLY A 190 -2.21 -3.31 14.37
N SER A 191 -2.32 -1.99 14.62
CA SER A 191 -3.51 -1.40 15.25
C SER A 191 -4.58 -0.96 14.27
N LEU A 192 -4.19 -0.50 13.07
CA LEU A 192 -5.10 0.00 12.04
C LEU A 192 -4.85 -0.70 10.70
N LEU A 193 -5.92 -0.85 9.94
CA LEU A 193 -5.91 -1.28 8.54
C LEU A 193 -6.58 -0.21 7.68
N TYR A 194 -5.92 0.21 6.62
CA TYR A 194 -6.52 1.03 5.57
C TYR A 194 -6.92 0.14 4.40
N VAL A 195 -8.12 0.39 3.86
CA VAL A 195 -8.67 -0.32 2.70
C VAL A 195 -9.27 0.71 1.75
N ALA A 196 -8.81 0.71 0.51
CA ALA A 196 -9.39 1.52 -0.54
C ALA A 196 -10.53 0.77 -1.23
N ASP A 197 -11.64 1.46 -1.43
CA ASP A 197 -12.76 1.06 -2.26
C ASP A 197 -12.71 1.95 -3.52
N ILE A 198 -12.10 1.43 -4.58
CA ILE A 198 -11.74 2.27 -5.73
C ILE A 198 -12.98 2.76 -6.48
N ASP A 199 -13.97 1.91 -6.72
CA ASP A 199 -15.24 2.29 -7.39
C ASP A 199 -16.16 3.06 -6.43
N GLY A 200 -16.12 2.75 -5.12
CA GLY A 200 -16.79 3.51 -4.09
C GLY A 200 -16.19 4.89 -3.83
N GLN A 201 -15.04 5.22 -4.45
CA GLN A 201 -14.34 6.51 -4.31
C GLN A 201 -14.05 6.87 -2.85
N MET A 202 -13.69 5.87 -2.04
CA MET A 202 -13.45 6.02 -0.60
C MET A 202 -12.23 5.20 -0.17
N THR A 203 -11.48 5.71 0.78
CA THR A 203 -10.55 4.91 1.57
C THR A 203 -11.03 4.89 3.01
N TYR A 204 -11.13 3.71 3.57
CA TYR A 204 -11.58 3.48 4.95
C TYR A 204 -10.41 3.10 5.84
N SER A 205 -10.50 3.47 7.11
CA SER A 205 -9.66 2.92 8.18
C SER A 205 -10.49 2.05 9.10
N TYR A 206 -9.89 0.97 9.56
CA TYR A 206 -10.47 0.01 10.50
C TYR A 206 -9.52 -0.20 11.68
N GLN A 207 -10.08 -0.45 12.87
CA GLN A 207 -9.30 -0.96 13.98
C GLN A 207 -9.15 -2.48 13.82
N ILE A 208 -7.93 -2.99 14.02
CA ILE A 208 -7.65 -4.43 14.02
C ILE A 208 -7.84 -4.95 15.45
N GLU A 209 -8.70 -5.94 15.62
CA GLU A 209 -8.94 -6.60 16.90
C GLU A 209 -7.93 -7.73 17.16
N ALA A 210 -7.87 -8.20 18.38
CA ALA A 210 -6.90 -9.22 18.81
C ALA A 210 -7.01 -10.54 18.03
N ASP A 211 -8.19 -10.87 17.54
CA ASP A 211 -8.52 -12.07 16.75
C ASP A 211 -8.43 -11.88 15.24
N GLY A 212 -8.00 -10.71 14.79
CA GLY A 212 -7.89 -10.36 13.37
C GLY A 212 -9.17 -9.80 12.74
N ASN A 213 -10.28 -9.74 13.48
CA ASN A 213 -11.49 -9.06 13.01
C ASN A 213 -11.27 -7.55 12.93
N LEU A 214 -12.10 -6.88 12.11
CA LEU A 214 -12.07 -5.43 11.93
C LEU A 214 -13.27 -4.77 12.62
N SER A 215 -13.02 -3.65 13.28
CA SER A 215 -14.04 -2.82 13.91
C SER A 215 -13.85 -1.34 13.60
N ASN A 216 -14.73 -0.49 14.09
CA ASN A 216 -14.60 0.97 14.00
C ASN A 216 -14.34 1.50 12.58
N LYS A 217 -15.03 0.96 11.56
CA LYS A 217 -14.94 1.48 10.17
C LYS A 217 -15.18 2.98 10.15
N LYS A 218 -14.23 3.74 9.59
CA LYS A 218 -14.32 5.18 9.39
C LYS A 218 -13.92 5.52 7.97
N CYS A 219 -14.59 6.49 7.35
CA CYS A 219 -14.07 7.13 6.16
C CYS A 219 -12.77 7.87 6.54
N PHE A 220 -11.66 7.48 5.96
CA PHE A 220 -10.38 8.16 6.11
C PHE A 220 -10.32 9.36 5.15
N VAL A 221 -10.55 9.11 3.86
CA VAL A 221 -10.66 10.16 2.83
C VAL A 221 -11.67 9.76 1.76
N ALA A 222 -12.32 10.76 1.14
CA ALA A 222 -13.20 10.60 -0.01
C ALA A 222 -12.36 10.51 -1.31
N MET A 223 -11.59 9.44 -1.42
CA MET A 223 -10.77 9.07 -2.56
C MET A 223 -10.56 7.55 -2.52
N GLY A 224 -10.85 6.86 -3.63
CA GLY A 224 -10.43 5.48 -3.85
C GLY A 224 -8.94 5.42 -4.21
N SER A 225 -8.36 4.23 -4.18
CA SER A 225 -6.97 4.01 -4.56
C SER A 225 -6.79 2.63 -5.17
N ASP A 226 -5.88 2.51 -6.12
CA ASP A 226 -5.43 1.20 -6.62
C ASP A 226 -4.51 0.57 -5.56
N GLY A 227 -3.29 1.06 -5.40
CA GLY A 227 -2.39 0.65 -4.33
C GLY A 227 -2.18 1.72 -3.27
N MET A 228 -1.46 1.37 -2.19
CA MET A 228 -1.15 2.31 -1.12
C MET A 228 0.06 1.90 -0.29
N THR A 229 0.68 2.89 0.36
CA THR A 229 1.75 2.66 1.35
C THR A 229 1.71 3.68 2.47
N LEU A 230 2.52 3.48 3.51
CA LEU A 230 2.68 4.36 4.66
C LEU A 230 4.13 4.81 4.81
N ASP A 231 4.34 6.02 5.32
CA ASP A 231 5.63 6.44 5.84
C ASP A 231 5.72 6.34 7.39
N GLU A 232 6.90 6.54 7.92
CA GLU A 232 7.21 6.47 9.37
C GLU A 232 6.46 7.52 10.19
N GLN A 233 5.95 8.58 9.56
CA GLN A 233 5.15 9.62 10.21
C GLN A 233 3.65 9.28 10.22
N GLY A 234 3.27 8.14 9.60
CA GLY A 234 1.89 7.69 9.45
C GLY A 234 1.12 8.39 8.34
N ASN A 235 1.83 9.04 7.41
CA ASN A 235 1.17 9.56 6.22
C ASN A 235 0.82 8.42 5.28
N VAL A 236 -0.35 8.54 4.63
CA VAL A 236 -0.92 7.52 3.72
C VAL A 236 -0.78 7.99 2.29
N TYR A 237 -0.18 7.17 1.45
CA TYR A 237 0.07 7.40 0.03
C TYR A 237 -0.96 6.62 -0.77
N LEU A 238 -1.79 7.30 -1.55
CA LEU A 238 -2.84 6.71 -2.38
C LEU A 238 -2.53 6.95 -3.86
N THR A 239 -2.72 5.91 -4.68
CA THR A 239 -2.46 5.93 -6.12
C THR A 239 -3.71 6.06 -6.97
N GLY A 240 -3.53 6.20 -8.29
CA GLY A 240 -4.57 6.38 -9.30
C GLY A 240 -4.15 7.45 -10.30
N ASN A 241 -4.58 8.69 -10.14
CA ASN A 241 -4.06 9.84 -10.89
C ASN A 241 -2.83 10.40 -10.14
N GLY A 242 -1.64 9.84 -10.39
CA GLY A 242 -0.44 10.12 -9.62
C GLY A 242 -0.50 9.54 -8.20
N VAL A 243 0.30 10.09 -7.29
CA VAL A 243 0.33 9.71 -5.87
C VAL A 243 -0.14 10.88 -5.02
N SER A 244 -1.26 10.71 -4.31
CA SER A 244 -1.78 11.68 -3.34
C SER A 244 -1.38 11.28 -1.93
N ILE A 245 -0.80 12.19 -1.15
CA ILE A 245 -0.30 11.93 0.20
C ILE A 245 -1.18 12.68 1.21
N PHE A 246 -1.65 11.93 2.21
CA PHE A 246 -2.50 12.44 3.28
C PHE A 246 -1.82 12.22 4.63
N ASP A 247 -1.95 13.17 5.54
CA ASP A 247 -1.52 12.97 6.92
C ASP A 247 -2.42 11.94 7.63
N ALA A 248 -2.02 11.48 8.82
CA ALA A 248 -2.77 10.50 9.61
C ALA A 248 -4.21 10.94 9.96
N LYS A 249 -4.58 12.19 9.72
CA LYS A 249 -5.93 12.74 9.93
C LYS A 249 -6.74 12.84 8.63
N GLY A 250 -6.18 12.40 7.50
CA GLY A 250 -6.83 12.47 6.19
C GLY A 250 -6.74 13.85 5.50
N LYS A 251 -5.88 14.76 5.98
CA LYS A 251 -5.62 16.02 5.29
C LYS A 251 -4.60 15.78 4.18
N LYS A 252 -4.94 16.12 2.93
CA LYS A 252 -3.99 16.09 1.81
C LYS A 252 -2.84 17.07 2.07
N ILE A 253 -1.60 16.56 1.98
CA ILE A 253 -0.39 17.31 2.25
C ILE A 253 0.51 17.46 1.03
N GLU A 254 0.43 16.48 0.06
CA GLU A 254 1.25 16.53 -1.15
C GLU A 254 0.55 15.78 -2.30
N HIS A 255 1.02 16.01 -3.54
CA HIS A 255 0.64 15.25 -4.72
C HIS A 255 1.80 15.16 -5.70
N ILE A 256 2.15 13.94 -6.08
CA ILE A 256 3.19 13.64 -7.07
C ILE A 256 2.51 13.30 -8.38
N ASN A 257 2.69 14.14 -9.40
CA ASN A 257 2.18 13.88 -10.74
C ASN A 257 3.05 12.81 -11.43
N ILE A 258 2.42 11.82 -12.04
CA ILE A 258 3.06 10.78 -12.84
C ILE A 258 2.55 10.91 -14.27
N ASP A 259 3.48 10.96 -15.24
CA ASP A 259 3.14 11.11 -16.66
C ASP A 259 2.86 9.72 -17.29
N GLU A 260 1.85 9.05 -16.75
CA GLU A 260 1.31 7.78 -17.25
C GLU A 260 -0.23 7.80 -17.12
N PRO A 261 -0.95 7.04 -17.95
CA PRO A 261 -2.42 6.98 -17.89
C PRO A 261 -2.96 6.56 -16.51
N TRP A 262 -2.22 5.71 -15.79
CA TRP A 262 -2.62 5.19 -14.50
C TRP A 262 -1.41 4.92 -13.60
N THR A 263 -1.47 5.36 -12.35
CA THR A 263 -0.51 5.00 -11.30
C THR A 263 -1.11 3.88 -10.48
N ALA A 264 -0.55 2.68 -10.63
CA ALA A 264 -1.14 1.48 -10.05
C ALA A 264 -0.82 1.33 -8.56
N ASN A 265 0.48 1.31 -8.19
CA ASN A 265 0.82 1.02 -6.81
C ASN A 265 2.12 1.74 -6.39
N VAL A 266 2.46 1.67 -5.10
CA VAL A 266 3.58 2.43 -4.53
C VAL A 266 4.15 1.73 -3.29
N THR A 267 5.48 1.75 -3.13
CA THR A 267 6.17 1.31 -1.91
C THR A 267 7.42 2.13 -1.66
N PHE A 268 7.95 2.05 -0.44
CA PHE A 268 9.25 2.62 -0.11
C PHE A 268 10.34 1.56 -0.24
N GLY A 269 11.35 1.83 -1.08
CA GLY A 269 12.53 0.99 -1.29
C GLY A 269 13.83 1.73 -0.96
N GLY A 270 14.94 1.14 -1.39
CA GLY A 270 16.28 1.61 -1.12
C GLY A 270 16.80 1.20 0.27
N PRO A 271 18.12 1.28 0.51
CA PRO A 271 18.74 0.78 1.73
C PRO A 271 18.28 1.53 3.01
N ASN A 272 17.82 2.77 2.86
CA ASN A 272 17.26 3.58 3.96
C ASN A 272 15.73 3.64 3.90
N ARG A 273 15.08 2.91 2.98
CA ARG A 273 13.63 2.99 2.73
C ARG A 273 13.11 4.41 2.49
N ASP A 274 13.92 5.25 1.85
CA ASP A 274 13.61 6.64 1.54
C ASP A 274 13.52 6.93 0.03
N ILE A 275 13.38 5.87 -0.76
CA ILE A 275 13.09 5.93 -2.20
C ILE A 275 11.64 5.48 -2.41
N LEU A 276 10.77 6.40 -2.77
CA LEU A 276 9.41 6.05 -3.19
C LEU A 276 9.49 5.40 -4.57
N PHE A 277 9.19 4.10 -4.64
CA PHE A 277 9.10 3.33 -5.88
C PHE A 277 7.63 3.26 -6.31
N ILE A 278 7.37 3.58 -7.57
CA ILE A 278 6.01 3.75 -8.10
C ILE A 278 5.85 2.90 -9.35
N THR A 279 4.84 2.04 -9.37
CA THR A 279 4.40 1.32 -10.57
C THR A 279 3.30 2.11 -11.26
N ALA A 280 3.42 2.30 -12.57
CA ALA A 280 2.47 3.12 -13.31
C ALA A 280 2.34 2.62 -14.75
N SER A 281 1.19 2.04 -15.08
CA SER A 281 0.91 1.49 -16.41
C SER A 281 2.05 0.57 -16.90
N LYS A 282 2.80 0.99 -17.92
CA LYS A 282 3.93 0.24 -18.50
C LYS A 282 5.29 0.64 -17.93
N ALA A 283 5.32 1.51 -16.92
CA ALA A 283 6.53 2.13 -16.42
C ALA A 283 6.68 1.97 -14.91
N ILE A 284 7.91 2.17 -14.46
CA ILE A 284 8.26 2.30 -13.05
C ILE A 284 9.06 3.58 -12.83
N TYR A 285 8.87 4.18 -11.67
CA TYR A 285 9.50 5.43 -11.28
C TYR A 285 10.11 5.33 -9.89
N GLN A 286 11.06 6.21 -9.61
CA GLN A 286 11.57 6.45 -8.26
C GLN A 286 11.63 7.94 -7.95
N LEU A 287 11.43 8.26 -6.67
CA LEU A 287 11.55 9.61 -6.14
C LEU A 287 12.22 9.56 -4.77
N LYS A 288 13.25 10.39 -4.57
CA LYS A 288 13.88 10.52 -3.23
C LYS A 288 12.97 11.29 -2.30
N MET A 289 12.71 10.71 -1.13
CA MET A 289 11.87 11.28 -0.10
C MET A 289 12.70 11.81 1.07
N GLU A 290 12.15 12.76 1.83
CA GLU A 290 12.72 13.24 3.11
C GLU A 290 12.32 12.35 4.28
N VAL A 291 11.29 11.53 4.09
CA VAL A 291 10.77 10.55 5.05
C VAL A 291 11.09 9.14 4.59
N SER A 292 11.09 8.20 5.53
CA SER A 292 11.26 6.77 5.25
C SER A 292 9.92 6.04 5.29
N GLY A 293 9.82 4.93 4.56
CA GLY A 293 8.66 4.06 4.62
C GLY A 293 8.46 3.47 6.01
N ALA A 294 7.21 3.33 6.40
CA ALA A 294 6.86 2.63 7.62
C ALA A 294 7.36 1.18 7.57
N SER A 295 8.11 0.76 8.57
CA SER A 295 8.60 -0.62 8.70
C SER A 295 7.91 -1.30 9.86
N GLN A 296 7.53 -2.57 9.67
CA GLN A 296 7.08 -3.37 10.79
C GLN A 296 8.24 -3.48 11.81
N SER A 297 7.94 -3.16 13.06
CA SER A 297 8.85 -3.44 14.18
C SER A 297 8.69 -4.92 14.52
N PHE A 298 9.72 -5.70 14.29
CA PHE A 298 9.75 -7.11 14.65
C PHE A 298 10.53 -7.30 15.94
#